data_c175cce70c6fb3dd6bfc2d02537d28c8
#
_entry.id   c175cce70c6fb3dd6bfc2d02537d28c8
#
_cell.length_a   1.000
_cell.length_b   1.000
_cell.length_c   1.000
_cell.angle_alpha   90.00
_cell.angle_beta   90.00
_cell.angle_gamma   90.00
#
_symmetry.space_group_name_H-M   'P 1'
#
loop_
_entity.id
_entity.type
_entity.pdbx_description
1 polymer ?
#
loop_
_entity_poly.entity_id
_entity_poly.type
_entity_poly.pdbx_seq_one_letter_code
_entity_poly.pdbx_strand_id
1 'polypeptide(L)'
;MKRILTSVAVCLAVLCLASLGVAKEKKPKPGKLAGTWECISHGSSQGDMPFTLYLEHTKEIVSGSVSSPMGGTQITSASYKKKTLEIRIDTPMGNYLLTAKLKKNQLSGAWSVDSGEKGTWEGKKAAQQKP
;
A
#
# COMPACT_ATOMS: atom_id res chain seq x y z
N MET A 1 -46.30 -35.63 -8.01
CA MET A 1 -45.10 -35.98 -7.28
C MET A 1 -43.82 -35.80 -8.10
N LYS A 2 -43.82 -36.27 -9.32
CA LYS A 2 -42.64 -36.14 -10.19
C LYS A 2 -42.28 -34.71 -10.50
N ARG A 3 -43.22 -33.81 -10.52
CA ARG A 3 -43.01 -32.40 -10.82
C ARG A 3 -42.19 -31.69 -9.73
N ILE A 4 -42.35 -32.12 -8.50
CA ILE A 4 -41.66 -31.50 -7.36
C ILE A 4 -40.15 -31.79 -7.44
N LEU A 5 -39.81 -32.99 -7.81
CA LEU A 5 -38.40 -33.39 -7.95
C LEU A 5 -37.68 -32.57 -9.01
N THR A 6 -38.37 -32.30 -10.11
CA THR A 6 -37.80 -31.52 -11.20
C THR A 6 -37.50 -30.10 -10.76
N SER A 7 -38.37 -29.50 -9.99
CA SER A 7 -38.18 -28.13 -9.49
C SER A 7 -36.96 -28.04 -8.57
N VAL A 8 -36.78 -29.00 -7.72
CA VAL A 8 -35.65 -29.01 -6.80
C VAL A 8 -34.30 -29.08 -7.56
N ALA A 9 -34.26 -29.92 -8.58
CA ALA A 9 -33.06 -30.06 -9.38
C ALA A 9 -32.66 -28.73 -10.07
N VAL A 10 -33.66 -28.01 -10.57
CA VAL A 10 -33.42 -26.73 -11.21
C VAL A 10 -32.83 -25.70 -10.23
N CYS A 11 -33.37 -25.65 -9.03
CA CYS A 11 -32.88 -24.73 -8.01
C CYS A 11 -31.42 -24.99 -7.64
N LEU A 12 -31.04 -26.23 -7.52
CA LEU A 12 -29.68 -26.59 -7.20
C LEU A 12 -28.72 -26.16 -8.30
N ALA A 13 -29.10 -26.31 -9.55
CA ALA A 13 -28.27 -25.90 -10.67
C ALA A 13 -28.01 -24.38 -10.65
N VAL A 14 -29.02 -23.62 -10.35
CA VAL A 14 -28.88 -22.16 -10.28
C VAL A 14 -27.96 -21.74 -9.17
N LEU A 15 -28.02 -22.35 -8.01
CA LEU A 15 -27.15 -22.06 -6.90
C LEU A 15 -25.69 -22.35 -7.23
N CYS A 16 -25.45 -23.46 -7.91
CA CYS A 16 -24.07 -23.78 -8.31
C CYS A 16 -23.49 -22.74 -9.25
N LEU A 17 -24.26 -22.25 -10.20
CA LEU A 17 -23.81 -21.24 -11.12
C LEU A 17 -23.46 -19.93 -10.41
N ALA A 18 -24.27 -19.53 -9.45
CA ALA A 18 -24.01 -18.34 -8.69
C ALA A 18 -22.70 -18.44 -7.90
N SER A 19 -22.44 -19.57 -7.29
CA SER A 19 -21.21 -19.81 -6.56
C SER A 19 -19.97 -19.72 -7.46
N LEU A 20 -20.05 -20.30 -8.64
CA LEU A 20 -18.96 -20.23 -9.60
C LEU A 20 -18.70 -18.81 -10.07
N GLY A 21 -19.71 -18.02 -10.24
CA GLY A 21 -19.56 -16.63 -10.63
C GLY A 21 -18.78 -15.83 -9.59
N VAL A 22 -19.09 -16.01 -8.33
CA VAL A 22 -18.39 -15.33 -7.25
C VAL A 22 -16.93 -15.77 -7.18
N ALA A 23 -16.66 -17.05 -7.34
CA ALA A 23 -15.32 -17.59 -7.26
C ALA A 23 -14.38 -17.07 -8.38
N LYS A 24 -14.93 -16.53 -9.45
CA LYS A 24 -14.14 -16.06 -10.58
C LYS A 24 -13.75 -14.59 -10.49
N GLU A 25 -14.18 -13.89 -9.47
CA GLU A 25 -13.76 -12.51 -9.31
C GLU A 25 -12.28 -12.46 -9.04
N LYS A 26 -11.56 -11.76 -9.91
CA LYS A 26 -10.12 -11.61 -9.79
C LYS A 26 -9.81 -10.37 -8.99
N LYS A 27 -8.93 -10.50 -8.00
CA LYS A 27 -8.40 -9.34 -7.32
C LYS A 27 -7.49 -8.57 -8.27
N PRO A 28 -7.48 -7.22 -8.23
CA PRO A 28 -6.54 -6.45 -9.04
C PRO A 28 -5.12 -6.86 -8.74
N LYS A 29 -4.26 -6.80 -9.73
CA LYS A 29 -2.85 -7.08 -9.52
C LYS A 29 -2.23 -5.99 -8.65
N PRO A 30 -1.34 -6.35 -7.69
CA PRO A 30 -0.65 -5.33 -6.93
C PRO A 30 0.24 -4.49 -7.84
N GLY A 31 0.30 -3.20 -7.56
CA GLY A 31 1.15 -2.28 -8.30
C GLY A 31 2.62 -2.41 -7.90
N LYS A 32 3.45 -1.62 -8.55
CA LYS A 32 4.91 -1.68 -8.37
C LYS A 32 5.34 -1.30 -6.96
N LEU A 33 4.55 -0.52 -6.26
CA LEU A 33 4.88 -0.07 -4.91
C LEU A 33 4.46 -1.04 -3.82
N ALA A 34 3.66 -2.04 -4.14
CA ALA A 34 3.19 -2.98 -3.13
C ALA A 34 4.35 -3.74 -2.50
N GLY A 35 4.38 -3.83 -1.19
CA GLY A 35 5.39 -4.56 -0.45
C GLY A 35 5.98 -3.77 0.69
N THR A 36 7.10 -4.25 1.20
CA THR A 36 7.81 -3.64 2.32
C THR A 36 9.03 -2.89 1.79
N TRP A 37 9.20 -1.66 2.24
CA TRP A 37 10.30 -0.81 1.84
C TRP A 37 11.14 -0.42 3.04
N GLU A 38 12.43 -0.68 2.97
CA GLU A 38 13.38 -0.26 4.00
C GLU A 38 13.93 1.10 3.61
N CYS A 39 13.67 2.09 4.45
CA CYS A 39 13.93 3.49 4.13
C CYS A 39 14.82 4.15 5.17
N ILE A 40 15.42 5.26 4.75
CA ILE A 40 16.18 6.09 5.66
C ILE A 40 15.95 7.55 5.28
N SER A 41 15.73 8.39 6.29
CA SER A 41 15.57 9.83 6.09
C SER A 41 16.82 10.56 6.52
N HIS A 42 17.10 11.66 5.83
CA HIS A 42 18.28 12.50 6.04
C HIS A 42 17.85 13.95 6.25
N GLY A 43 18.64 14.70 6.95
CA GLY A 43 18.45 16.13 7.08
C GLY A 43 17.63 16.57 8.29
N SER A 44 17.20 15.65 9.14
CA SER A 44 16.52 16.04 10.36
C SER A 44 17.51 16.48 11.43
N SER A 45 17.03 17.25 12.41
CA SER A 45 17.86 17.69 13.53
C SER A 45 18.37 16.53 14.36
N GLN A 46 17.73 15.37 14.28
CA GLN A 46 18.12 14.17 15.01
C GLN A 46 19.06 13.27 14.23
N GLY A 47 19.46 13.68 13.01
CA GLY A 47 20.31 12.87 12.16
C GLY A 47 19.52 11.90 11.29
N ASP A 48 20.22 10.95 10.69
CA ASP A 48 19.58 9.96 9.83
C ASP A 48 18.70 9.04 10.65
N MET A 49 17.50 8.75 10.12
CA MET A 49 16.54 7.92 10.83
C MET A 49 16.00 6.84 9.91
N PRO A 50 16.15 5.56 10.29
CA PRO A 50 15.57 4.48 9.51
C PRO A 50 14.06 4.39 9.76
N PHE A 51 13.33 3.99 8.72
CA PHE A 51 11.91 3.70 8.85
C PHE A 51 11.52 2.68 7.79
N THR A 52 10.38 2.03 8.02
CA THR A 52 9.88 1.01 7.11
C THR A 52 8.50 1.40 6.62
N LEU A 53 8.31 1.30 5.32
CA LEU A 53 7.01 1.52 4.70
C LEU A 53 6.41 0.17 4.32
N TYR A 54 5.15 -0.04 4.71
CA TYR A 54 4.37 -1.20 4.29
C TYR A 54 3.32 -0.66 3.35
N LEU A 55 3.50 -0.89 2.05
CA LEU A 55 2.66 -0.27 1.03
C LEU A 55 1.77 -1.29 0.35
N GLU A 56 0.54 -0.90 0.12
CA GLU A 56 -0.39 -1.57 -0.76
C GLU A 56 -0.65 -0.65 -1.93
N HIS A 57 -0.64 -1.20 -3.13
CA HIS A 57 -0.75 -0.40 -4.33
C HIS A 57 -1.67 -1.12 -5.32
N THR A 58 -2.74 -0.45 -5.71
CA THR A 58 -3.69 -0.96 -6.70
C THR A 58 -4.03 0.19 -7.64
N LYS A 59 -3.66 0.06 -8.90
CA LYS A 59 -3.83 1.13 -9.91
C LYS A 59 -3.07 2.38 -9.45
N GLU A 60 -3.77 3.49 -9.19
CA GLU A 60 -3.13 4.72 -8.71
C GLU A 60 -3.30 4.91 -7.20
N ILE A 61 -3.97 3.99 -6.54
CA ILE A 61 -4.27 4.10 -5.12
C ILE A 61 -3.18 3.41 -4.32
N VAL A 62 -2.60 4.14 -3.40
CA VAL A 62 -1.57 3.63 -2.49
C VAL A 62 -2.05 3.83 -1.06
N SER A 63 -1.86 2.82 -0.24
CA SER A 63 -2.20 2.88 1.17
C SER A 63 -1.16 2.09 1.96
N GLY A 64 -1.24 2.15 3.26
CA GLY A 64 -0.35 1.37 4.08
C GLY A 64 -0.02 2.03 5.40
N SER A 65 1.15 1.69 5.92
CA SER A 65 1.60 2.19 7.21
C SER A 65 3.11 2.44 7.19
N VAL A 66 3.56 3.19 8.18
CA VAL A 66 4.98 3.45 8.38
C VAL A 66 5.36 3.04 9.80
N SER A 67 6.53 2.45 9.94
CA SER A 67 7.07 2.04 11.21
C SER A 67 8.47 2.62 11.39
N SER A 68 8.77 3.13 12.58
CA SER A 68 10.07 3.72 12.89
C SER A 68 10.43 3.39 14.33
N PRO A 69 11.67 3.65 14.76
CA PRO A 69 12.03 3.47 16.18
C PRO A 69 11.16 4.27 17.14
N MET A 70 10.51 5.33 16.64
CA MET A 70 9.61 6.16 17.45
C MET A 70 8.18 5.64 17.47
N GLY A 71 7.88 4.56 16.77
CA GLY A 71 6.56 3.96 16.71
C GLY A 71 6.04 3.86 15.29
N GLY A 72 4.83 3.32 15.15
CA GLY A 72 4.19 3.13 13.86
C GLY A 72 2.93 3.98 13.73
N THR A 73 2.57 4.30 12.49
CA THR A 73 1.34 5.01 12.21
C THR A 73 0.83 4.64 10.83
N GLN A 74 -0.45 4.88 10.60
CA GLN A 74 -1.06 4.67 9.31
C GLN A 74 -0.72 5.84 8.38
N ILE A 75 -0.58 5.54 7.10
CA ILE A 75 -0.48 6.58 6.08
C ILE A 75 -1.86 7.21 5.91
N THR A 76 -1.92 8.53 6.01
CA THR A 76 -3.19 9.25 5.90
C THR A 76 -3.72 9.19 4.48
N SER A 77 -2.86 9.46 3.51
CA SER A 77 -3.19 9.34 2.10
C SER A 77 -1.92 9.18 1.28
N ALA A 78 -2.04 8.57 0.13
CA ALA A 78 -0.92 8.42 -0.77
C ALA A 78 -1.43 8.26 -2.19
N SER A 79 -0.62 8.70 -3.15
CA SER A 79 -0.92 8.55 -4.56
C SER A 79 0.36 8.26 -5.33
N TYR A 80 0.20 7.59 -6.47
CA TYR A 80 1.32 7.30 -7.34
C TYR A 80 0.90 7.57 -8.78
N LYS A 81 1.53 8.56 -9.39
CA LYS A 81 1.24 8.95 -10.77
C LYS A 81 2.54 9.32 -11.46
N LYS A 82 2.71 8.88 -12.69
CA LYS A 82 3.88 9.24 -13.51
C LYS A 82 5.19 8.97 -12.79
N LYS A 83 5.27 7.82 -12.14
CA LYS A 83 6.45 7.38 -11.37
C LYS A 83 6.76 8.25 -10.15
N THR A 84 5.85 9.10 -9.74
CA THR A 84 6.00 9.94 -8.56
C THR A 84 5.05 9.47 -7.46
N LEU A 85 5.61 9.16 -6.32
CA LEU A 85 4.88 8.77 -5.12
C LEU A 85 4.75 9.98 -4.21
N GLU A 86 3.54 10.20 -3.70
CA GLU A 86 3.28 11.21 -2.69
C GLU A 86 2.60 10.56 -1.51
N ILE A 87 3.13 10.75 -0.32
CA ILE A 87 2.62 10.15 0.91
C ILE A 87 2.38 11.26 1.92
N ARG A 88 1.22 11.25 2.54
CA ARG A 88 0.87 12.14 3.64
C ARG A 88 0.68 11.33 4.90
N ILE A 89 1.31 11.77 5.98
CA ILE A 89 1.24 11.10 7.26
C ILE A 89 0.93 12.15 8.32
N ASP A 90 -0.25 12.04 8.92
CA ASP A 90 -0.67 12.96 9.99
C ASP A 90 -0.36 12.31 11.34
N THR A 91 0.43 12.99 12.14
CA THR A 91 0.80 12.52 13.47
C THR A 91 0.51 13.60 14.50
N PRO A 92 0.41 13.24 15.79
CA PRO A 92 0.28 14.26 16.83
C PRO A 92 1.43 15.26 16.89
N MET A 93 2.59 14.88 16.37
CA MET A 93 3.77 15.75 16.37
C MET A 93 3.90 16.59 15.11
N GLY A 94 3.01 16.41 14.14
CA GLY A 94 3.05 17.18 12.90
C GLY A 94 2.63 16.35 11.70
N ASN A 95 2.40 17.04 10.61
CA ASN A 95 1.98 16.41 9.36
C ASN A 95 3.17 16.30 8.42
N TYR A 96 3.44 15.10 7.96
CA TYR A 96 4.57 14.83 7.09
C TYR A 96 4.10 14.66 5.65
N LEU A 97 4.87 15.20 4.73
CA LEU A 97 4.69 14.97 3.31
C LEU A 97 5.97 14.36 2.77
N LEU A 98 5.84 13.19 2.17
CA LEU A 98 6.96 12.51 1.51
C LEU A 98 6.67 12.43 0.03
N THR A 99 7.63 12.84 -0.79
CA THR A 99 7.56 12.69 -2.23
C THR A 99 8.77 11.92 -2.70
N ALA A 100 8.58 11.06 -3.69
CA ALA A 100 9.67 10.25 -4.20
C ALA A 100 9.40 9.82 -5.63
N LYS A 101 10.46 9.47 -6.32
CA LYS A 101 10.36 8.85 -7.64
C LYS A 101 10.79 7.40 -7.52
N LEU A 102 10.06 6.54 -8.21
CA LEU A 102 10.37 5.13 -8.27
C LEU A 102 11.30 4.88 -9.45
N LYS A 103 12.43 4.25 -9.17
CA LYS A 103 13.39 3.89 -10.21
C LYS A 103 13.91 2.50 -9.89
N LYS A 104 13.49 1.54 -10.69
CA LYS A 104 13.72 0.13 -10.43
C LYS A 104 13.17 -0.21 -9.06
N ASN A 105 13.72 -0.85 -8.17
CA ASN A 105 13.16 -1.15 -6.87
C ASN A 105 13.65 -0.18 -5.79
N GLN A 106 13.81 1.09 -6.15
CA GLN A 106 14.28 2.12 -5.23
C GLN A 106 13.40 3.35 -5.30
N LEU A 107 13.19 3.96 -4.15
CA LEU A 107 12.52 5.23 -4.02
C LEU A 107 13.52 6.26 -3.54
N SER A 108 13.46 7.45 -4.10
CA SER A 108 14.28 8.57 -3.63
C SER A 108 13.51 9.86 -3.80
N GLY A 109 13.62 10.74 -2.81
CA GLY A 109 12.88 11.98 -2.84
C GLY A 109 13.12 12.83 -1.63
N ALA A 110 12.09 13.58 -1.25
CA ALA A 110 12.19 14.57 -0.18
C ALA A 110 11.05 14.38 0.81
N TRP A 111 11.27 14.86 2.01
CA TRP A 111 10.25 14.90 3.04
C TRP A 111 10.19 16.30 3.64
N SER A 112 9.03 16.64 4.16
CA SER A 112 8.86 17.89 4.90
C SER A 112 7.79 17.67 5.97
N VAL A 113 7.82 18.50 6.99
CA VAL A 113 6.85 18.49 8.05
C VAL A 113 6.36 19.92 8.27
N ASP A 114 5.14 20.07 8.75
CA ASP A 114 4.51 21.40 8.88
C ASP A 114 5.22 22.31 9.88
N SER A 115 6.09 21.78 10.74
CA SER A 115 6.93 22.61 11.61
C SER A 115 8.05 23.33 10.86
N GLY A 116 8.29 22.98 9.60
CA GLY A 116 9.31 23.62 8.77
C GLY A 116 10.55 22.76 8.51
N GLU A 117 10.73 21.66 9.22
CA GLU A 117 11.83 20.74 8.91
C GLU A 117 11.61 20.07 7.57
N LYS A 118 12.69 19.83 6.87
CA LYS A 118 12.67 19.14 5.58
C LYS A 118 14.01 18.47 5.34
N GLY A 119 13.99 17.50 4.46
CA GLY A 119 15.19 16.76 4.11
C GLY A 119 14.90 15.85 2.93
N THR A 120 15.75 14.83 2.80
CA THR A 120 15.61 13.83 1.75
C THR A 120 15.40 12.46 2.37
N TRP A 121 14.96 11.52 1.56
CA TRP A 121 14.80 10.14 1.99
C TRP A 121 14.96 9.20 0.81
N GLU A 122 15.29 7.97 1.12
CA GLU A 122 15.41 6.94 0.12
C GLU A 122 14.93 5.63 0.71
N GLY A 123 14.51 4.73 -0.17
CA GLY A 123 14.03 3.43 0.25
C GLY A 123 14.33 2.37 -0.79
N LYS A 124 14.51 1.15 -0.32
CA LYS A 124 14.71 -0.01 -1.15
C LYS A 124 13.66 -1.04 -0.81
N LYS A 125 13.13 -1.69 -1.84
CA LYS A 125 12.17 -2.76 -1.64
C LYS A 125 12.87 -3.93 -0.96
N ALA A 126 12.33 -4.34 0.18
CA ALA A 126 12.87 -5.48 0.89
C ALA A 126 12.71 -6.75 0.06
N ALA A 127 13.66 -7.65 0.19
CA ALA A 127 13.57 -8.93 -0.49
C ALA A 127 12.31 -9.66 -0.03
N GLN A 128 11.50 -10.09 -1.00
CA GLN A 128 10.30 -10.83 -0.67
C GLN A 128 10.69 -12.21 -0.16
N GLN A 129 10.29 -12.48 1.06
CA GLN A 129 10.38 -13.82 1.58
C GLN A 129 9.19 -14.61 1.02
N LYS A 130 9.47 -15.62 0.25
CA LYS A 130 8.40 -16.51 -0.19
C LYS A 130 7.93 -17.32 1.00
N PRO A 131 6.63 -17.41 1.17
CA PRO A 131 6.08 -18.24 2.24
C PRO A 131 6.43 -19.71 2.05
#